data_18c5ca4c6ba82ebc2bc5a60df67accf2
#
_entry.id   18c5ca4c6ba82ebc2bc5a60df67accf2
#
_cell.length_a   1.000
_cell.length_b   1.000
_cell.length_c   1.000
_cell.angle_alpha   90.00
_cell.angle_beta   90.00
_cell.angle_gamma   90.00
#
_symmetry.space_group_name_H-M   'P 1'
#
loop_
_entity.id
_entity.type
_entity.pdbx_description
1 polymer ?
#
loop_
_entity_poly.entity_id
_entity_poly.type
_entity_poly.pdbx_seq_one_letter_code
_entity_poly.pdbx_strand_id
1 'polypeptide(L)'
;MTFIVFLSFNRRSKNNMTYNTHTLPNGIRIIHAPNQSAVAYCGFAIDAGTRDEAENEQGMAHFVEHLIFKGTQKRHAWHIINRMENVGGDLNAYTNKEETVVYSAFLAEHFPRAVELLADIVFH
;
A
#
# COMPACT_ATOMS: atom_id res chain seq x y z
N MET A 1 13.68 1.31 8.52
CA MET A 1 12.65 1.06 7.48
C MET A 1 11.54 2.07 7.66
N THR A 2 11.28 2.86 6.66
CA THR A 2 10.27 3.91 6.73
C THR A 2 9.01 3.42 6.03
N PHE A 3 7.88 3.38 6.73
CA PHE A 3 6.58 3.11 6.14
C PHE A 3 5.84 4.43 5.94
N ILE A 4 5.32 4.65 4.75
CA ILE A 4 4.50 5.81 4.43
C ILE A 4 3.13 5.30 3.98
N VAL A 5 2.08 5.74 4.66
CA VAL A 5 0.70 5.45 4.25
C VAL A 5 0.20 6.62 3.43
N PHE A 6 -0.14 6.38 2.18
CA PHE A 6 -0.77 7.37 1.30
C PHE A 6 -2.28 7.20 1.36
N LEU A 7 -2.98 8.28 1.61
CA LEU A 7 -4.43 8.29 1.64
C LEU A 7 -4.92 9.26 0.58
N SER A 8 -5.55 8.71 -0.46
CA SER A 8 -6.30 9.43 -1.50
C SER A 8 -5.49 10.33 -2.44
N PHE A 9 -5.43 10.00 -3.72
CA PHE A 9 -4.75 10.78 -4.75
C PHE A 9 -5.64 10.94 -5.98
N ASN A 10 -6.03 12.16 -6.33
CA ASN A 10 -6.61 12.47 -7.64
C ASN A 10 -5.63 13.32 -8.46
N ARG A 11 -5.21 12.82 -9.61
CA ARG A 11 -4.14 13.37 -10.46
C ARG A 11 -4.50 14.64 -11.25
N ARG A 12 -5.65 15.29 -11.01
CA ARG A 12 -6.17 16.38 -11.88
C ARG A 12 -6.41 17.72 -11.22
N SER A 13 -5.73 18.10 -10.15
CA SER A 13 -5.78 19.50 -9.70
C SER A 13 -4.38 20.07 -9.59
N LYS A 14 -4.11 21.10 -10.39
CA LYS A 14 -2.91 21.96 -10.29
C LYS A 14 -3.03 23.01 -9.18
N ASN A 15 -4.02 22.92 -8.32
CA ASN A 15 -4.20 23.85 -7.20
C ASN A 15 -3.63 23.24 -5.93
N ASN A 16 -2.93 24.02 -5.13
CA ASN A 16 -2.29 23.73 -3.85
C ASN A 16 -2.92 22.55 -3.10
N MET A 17 -2.36 21.36 -3.29
CA MET A 17 -2.76 20.19 -2.50
C MET A 17 -2.22 20.40 -1.09
N THR A 18 -3.13 20.50 -0.12
CA THR A 18 -2.76 20.46 1.30
C THR A 18 -2.64 19.01 1.72
N TYR A 19 -1.46 18.65 2.21
CA TYR A 19 -1.21 17.33 2.81
C TYR A 19 -1.26 17.44 4.32
N ASN A 20 -1.96 16.51 4.96
CA ASN A 20 -1.87 16.31 6.40
C ASN A 20 -0.84 15.21 6.67
N THR A 21 0.05 15.44 7.61
CA THR A 21 1.06 14.45 8.01
C THR A 21 0.93 14.11 9.48
N HIS A 22 1.15 12.84 9.80
CA HIS A 22 1.16 12.35 11.18
C HIS A 22 2.18 11.23 11.32
N THR A 23 2.85 11.16 12.45
CA THR A 23 3.77 10.06 12.78
C THR A 23 3.22 9.28 13.97
N LEU A 24 3.04 7.98 13.78
CA LEU A 24 2.61 7.08 14.85
C LEU A 24 3.75 6.84 15.86
N PRO A 25 3.45 6.43 17.09
CA PRO A 25 4.48 6.14 18.11
C PRO A 25 5.50 5.07 17.69
N ASN A 26 5.13 4.17 16.78
CA ASN A 26 6.02 3.14 16.22
C ASN A 26 6.88 3.64 15.04
N GLY A 27 6.82 4.93 14.69
CA GLY A 27 7.60 5.54 13.63
C GLY A 27 6.96 5.50 12.23
N ILE A 28 5.81 4.87 12.05
CA ILE A 28 5.08 4.91 10.77
C ILE A 28 4.62 6.33 10.50
N ARG A 29 4.95 6.84 9.31
CA ARG A 29 4.52 8.15 8.83
C ARG A 29 3.26 8.01 7.99
N ILE A 30 2.28 8.85 8.25
CA ILE A 30 1.02 8.92 7.51
C ILE A 30 1.02 10.22 6.72
N ILE A 31 0.69 10.13 5.42
CA ILE A 31 0.45 11.29 4.56
C ILE A 31 -0.98 11.17 4.04
N HIS A 32 -1.79 12.16 4.33
CA HIS A 32 -3.18 12.21 3.91
C HIS A 32 -3.42 13.40 2.97
N ALA A 33 -3.88 13.11 1.75
CA ALA A 33 -4.33 14.09 0.77
C ALA A 33 -5.86 14.03 0.67
N PRO A 34 -6.60 14.87 1.42
CA PRO A 34 -8.06 14.87 1.34
C PRO A 34 -8.53 15.29 -0.05
N ASN A 35 -9.49 14.56 -0.60
CA ASN A 35 -10.19 14.94 -1.82
C ASN A 35 -11.68 14.60 -1.73
N GLN A 36 -12.47 15.08 -2.70
CA GLN A 36 -13.93 14.83 -2.77
C GLN A 36 -14.28 13.74 -3.79
N SER A 37 -13.32 12.94 -4.23
CA SER A 37 -13.57 11.82 -5.16
C SER A 37 -14.31 10.69 -4.45
N ALA A 38 -15.21 10.03 -5.17
CA ALA A 38 -15.81 8.78 -4.72
C ALA A 38 -14.80 7.64 -4.65
N VAL A 39 -13.71 7.73 -5.42
CA VAL A 39 -12.60 6.74 -5.42
C VAL A 39 -11.50 7.23 -4.48
N ALA A 40 -11.11 6.36 -3.58
CA ALA A 40 -9.99 6.55 -2.66
C ALA A 40 -8.84 5.60 -2.99
N TYR A 41 -7.65 5.99 -2.59
CA TYR A 41 -6.43 5.19 -2.69
C TYR A 41 -5.80 5.09 -1.30
N CYS A 42 -5.32 3.92 -0.96
CA CYS A 42 -4.54 3.69 0.25
C CYS A 42 -3.37 2.77 -0.09
N GLY A 43 -2.20 3.00 0.50
CA GLY A 43 -1.05 2.16 0.27
C GLY A 43 0.02 2.32 1.34
N PHE A 44 0.91 1.35 1.39
CA PHE A 44 2.16 1.40 2.16
C PHE A 44 3.32 1.50 1.19
N ALA A 45 4.17 2.51 1.36
CA ALA A 45 5.47 2.60 0.73
C ALA A 45 6.52 2.15 1.75
N ILE A 46 7.28 1.16 1.38
CA ILE A 46 8.35 0.55 2.16
C ILE A 46 9.66 1.01 1.55
N ASP A 47 10.49 1.68 2.35
CA ASP A 47 11.82 2.15 1.96
C ASP A 47 12.80 0.95 1.89
N ALA A 48 12.54 0.09 0.91
CA ALA A 48 13.34 -1.07 0.55
C ALA A 48 13.02 -1.46 -0.90
N GLY A 49 14.04 -1.50 -1.74
CA GLY A 49 13.92 -1.81 -3.16
C GLY A 49 15.09 -2.65 -3.65
N THR A 50 15.20 -2.80 -4.97
CA THR A 50 16.27 -3.65 -5.56
C THR A 50 17.68 -3.11 -5.34
N ARG A 51 17.85 -1.84 -4.93
CA ARG A 51 19.16 -1.27 -4.57
C ARG A 51 19.69 -1.81 -3.25
N ASP A 52 18.81 -2.25 -2.35
CA ASP A 52 19.14 -2.73 -1.01
C ASP A 52 19.55 -4.22 -1.02
N GLU A 53 19.44 -4.88 -2.16
CA GLU A 53 19.79 -6.29 -2.33
C GLU A 53 21.29 -6.50 -2.28
N ALA A 54 21.75 -7.53 -1.55
CA ALA A 54 23.11 -7.99 -1.62
C ALA A 54 23.37 -8.70 -2.96
N GLU A 55 24.65 -8.85 -3.36
CA GLU A 55 25.02 -9.47 -4.64
C GLU A 55 24.44 -10.90 -4.82
N ASN A 56 24.30 -11.64 -3.74
CA ASN A 56 23.73 -13.00 -3.73
C ASN A 56 22.21 -13.04 -3.55
N GLU A 57 21.53 -11.88 -3.46
CA GLU A 57 20.10 -11.75 -3.22
C GLU A 57 19.37 -11.02 -4.37
N GLN A 58 20.01 -10.92 -5.53
CA GLN A 58 19.41 -10.23 -6.68
C GLN A 58 18.07 -10.83 -7.09
N GLY A 59 17.05 -9.97 -7.19
CA GLY A 59 15.69 -10.35 -7.51
C GLY A 59 14.83 -10.67 -6.26
N MET A 60 15.38 -10.58 -5.05
CA MET A 60 14.65 -10.86 -3.81
C MET A 60 13.47 -9.91 -3.61
N ALA A 61 13.67 -8.61 -3.81
CA ALA A 61 12.61 -7.62 -3.64
C ALA A 61 11.43 -7.87 -4.58
N HIS A 62 11.71 -8.19 -5.84
CA HIS A 62 10.69 -8.57 -6.81
C HIS A 62 9.99 -9.89 -6.45
N PHE A 63 10.75 -10.87 -5.95
CA PHE A 63 10.20 -12.14 -5.49
C PHE A 63 9.26 -11.95 -4.28
N VAL A 64 9.64 -11.11 -3.32
CA VAL A 64 8.79 -10.77 -2.17
C VAL A 64 7.50 -10.10 -2.62
N GLU A 65 7.55 -9.20 -3.61
CA GLU A 65 6.35 -8.59 -4.22
C GLU A 65 5.36 -9.66 -4.72
N HIS A 66 5.84 -10.71 -5.37
CA HIS A 66 4.98 -11.82 -5.79
C HIS A 66 4.44 -12.65 -4.63
N LEU A 67 5.15 -12.70 -3.51
CA LEU A 67 4.74 -13.51 -2.35
C LEU A 67 3.73 -12.83 -1.45
N ILE A 68 3.71 -11.50 -1.35
CA ILE A 68 2.86 -10.78 -0.40
C ILE A 68 1.36 -11.04 -0.57
N PHE A 69 0.93 -11.44 -1.77
CA PHE A 69 -0.47 -11.81 -2.04
C PHE A 69 -0.76 -13.30 -1.89
N LYS A 70 0.23 -14.13 -1.54
CA LYS A 70 0.08 -15.59 -1.44
C LYS A 70 -0.51 -16.05 -0.11
N GLY A 71 -0.56 -15.19 0.88
CA GLY A 71 -1.16 -15.46 2.18
C GLY A 71 -0.56 -14.61 3.29
N THR A 72 -1.29 -14.52 4.38
CA THR A 72 -0.86 -13.96 5.67
C THR A 72 -1.11 -15.00 6.75
N GLN A 73 -0.75 -14.70 8.00
CA GLN A 73 -1.11 -15.57 9.12
C GLN A 73 -2.62 -15.76 9.29
N LYS A 74 -3.43 -14.82 8.79
CA LYS A 74 -4.89 -14.79 8.95
C LYS A 74 -5.65 -15.19 7.69
N ARG A 75 -5.04 -15.09 6.50
CA ARG A 75 -5.73 -15.18 5.22
C ARG A 75 -4.97 -16.02 4.20
N HIS A 76 -5.69 -16.88 3.49
CA HIS A 76 -5.18 -17.51 2.28
C HIS A 76 -5.23 -16.53 1.09
N ALA A 77 -4.44 -16.80 0.03
CA ALA A 77 -4.31 -15.94 -1.13
C ALA A 77 -5.64 -15.48 -1.73
N TRP A 78 -6.60 -16.37 -1.91
CA TRP A 78 -7.89 -16.03 -2.49
C TRP A 78 -8.74 -15.10 -1.61
N HIS A 79 -8.59 -15.15 -0.28
CA HIS A 79 -9.26 -14.23 0.64
C HIS A 79 -8.67 -12.81 0.52
N ILE A 80 -7.37 -12.71 0.29
CA ILE A 80 -6.68 -11.42 0.11
C ILE A 80 -7.22 -10.73 -1.12
N ILE A 81 -7.19 -11.42 -2.27
CA ILE A 81 -7.62 -10.86 -3.55
C ILE A 81 -9.12 -10.51 -3.51
N ASN A 82 -9.96 -11.47 -3.15
CA ASN A 82 -11.42 -11.28 -3.14
C ASN A 82 -11.89 -10.22 -2.13
N ARG A 83 -11.10 -9.91 -1.12
CA ARG A 83 -11.53 -8.93 -0.11
C ARG A 83 -11.76 -7.55 -0.69
N MET A 84 -10.99 -7.16 -1.70
CA MET A 84 -11.19 -5.89 -2.40
C MET A 84 -11.99 -6.06 -3.69
N GLU A 85 -11.77 -7.10 -4.46
CA GLU A 85 -12.52 -7.35 -5.71
C GLU A 85 -14.02 -7.47 -5.49
N ASN A 86 -14.47 -8.10 -4.40
CA ASN A 86 -15.88 -8.25 -4.06
C ASN A 86 -16.62 -6.91 -3.81
N VAL A 87 -15.88 -5.82 -3.64
CA VAL A 87 -16.43 -4.48 -3.48
C VAL A 87 -16.00 -3.54 -4.61
N GLY A 88 -15.52 -4.11 -5.73
CA GLY A 88 -15.08 -3.34 -6.90
C GLY A 88 -13.76 -2.59 -6.68
N GLY A 89 -12.99 -2.99 -5.68
CA GLY A 89 -11.65 -2.45 -5.43
C GLY A 89 -10.58 -3.22 -6.17
N ASP A 90 -9.43 -2.60 -6.33
CA ASP A 90 -8.24 -3.15 -6.94
C ASP A 90 -7.11 -3.25 -5.91
N LEU A 91 -6.27 -4.26 -5.98
CA LEU A 91 -5.15 -4.50 -5.07
C LEU A 91 -3.89 -4.78 -5.89
N ASN A 92 -2.87 -3.97 -5.71
CA ASN A 92 -1.64 -4.00 -6.50
C ASN A 92 -0.40 -3.76 -5.66
N ALA A 93 0.75 -4.16 -6.21
CA ALA A 93 2.06 -3.82 -5.69
C ALA A 93 3.04 -3.54 -6.84
N TYR A 94 4.07 -2.78 -6.54
CA TYR A 94 5.24 -2.65 -7.41
C TYR A 94 6.51 -2.47 -6.58
N THR A 95 7.63 -2.91 -7.14
CA THR A 95 8.97 -2.72 -6.59
C THR A 95 9.82 -1.98 -7.60
N ASN A 96 10.54 -0.97 -7.16
CA ASN A 96 11.55 -0.27 -7.95
C ASN A 96 12.91 -0.32 -7.22
N LYS A 97 13.86 0.53 -7.62
CA LYS A 97 15.19 0.53 -7.01
C LYS A 97 15.20 1.02 -5.56
N GLU A 98 14.29 1.91 -5.21
CA GLU A 98 14.29 2.65 -3.94
C GLU A 98 13.24 2.13 -2.96
N GLU A 99 12.11 1.61 -3.47
CA GLU A 99 10.94 1.32 -2.66
C GLU A 99 10.11 0.15 -3.19
N THR A 100 9.37 -0.47 -2.28
CA THR A 100 8.28 -1.38 -2.58
C THR A 100 6.98 -0.75 -2.12
N VAL A 101 5.97 -0.68 -3.00
CA VAL A 101 4.67 -0.09 -2.70
C VAL A 101 3.58 -1.13 -2.87
N VAL A 102 2.73 -1.25 -1.85
CA VAL A 102 1.52 -2.09 -1.85
C VAL A 102 0.33 -1.17 -1.69
N TYR A 103 -0.62 -1.20 -2.61
CA TYR A 103 -1.72 -0.25 -2.60
C TYR A 103 -3.03 -0.83 -3.12
N SER A 104 -4.13 -0.16 -2.80
CA SER A 104 -5.47 -0.49 -3.26
C SER A 104 -6.21 0.78 -3.70
N ALA A 105 -7.00 0.66 -4.76
CA ALA A 105 -7.96 1.65 -5.22
C ALA A 105 -9.38 1.11 -4.98
N PHE A 106 -10.27 1.92 -4.44
CA PHE A 106 -11.59 1.48 -4.00
C PHE A 106 -12.58 2.65 -3.82
N LEU A 107 -13.87 2.36 -3.68
CA LEU A 107 -14.84 3.38 -3.26
C LEU A 107 -14.60 3.78 -1.80
N ALA A 108 -14.65 5.07 -1.50
CA ALA A 108 -14.25 5.65 -0.22
C ALA A 108 -14.94 5.02 1.01
N GLU A 109 -16.16 4.51 0.86
CA GLU A 109 -16.89 3.78 1.91
C GLU A 109 -16.19 2.49 2.38
N HIS A 110 -15.32 1.91 1.54
CA HIS A 110 -14.56 0.69 1.84
C HIS A 110 -13.18 0.96 2.44
N PHE A 111 -12.88 2.21 2.82
CA PHE A 111 -11.60 2.62 3.36
C PHE A 111 -11.13 1.77 4.57
N PRO A 112 -11.96 1.50 5.61
CA PRO A 112 -11.54 0.68 6.73
C PRO A 112 -11.14 -0.75 6.32
N ARG A 113 -11.83 -1.31 5.31
CA ARG A 113 -11.55 -2.63 4.75
C ARG A 113 -10.19 -2.69 4.07
N ALA A 114 -9.87 -1.66 3.27
CA ALA A 114 -8.62 -1.58 2.54
C ALA A 114 -7.42 -1.39 3.49
N VAL A 115 -7.52 -0.49 4.45
CA VAL A 115 -6.45 -0.27 5.44
C VAL A 115 -6.16 -1.52 6.26
N GLU A 116 -7.22 -2.21 6.72
CA GLU A 116 -7.07 -3.44 7.50
C GLU A 116 -6.40 -4.55 6.68
N LEU A 117 -6.79 -4.71 5.41
CA LEU A 117 -6.19 -5.71 4.53
C LEU A 117 -4.72 -5.40 4.22
N LEU A 118 -4.42 -4.15 3.85
CA LEU A 118 -3.05 -3.74 3.53
C LEU A 118 -2.13 -3.85 4.74
N ALA A 119 -2.61 -3.52 5.94
CA ALA A 119 -1.86 -3.72 7.17
C ALA A 119 -1.60 -5.21 7.46
N ASP A 120 -2.58 -6.08 7.21
CA ASP A 120 -2.40 -7.53 7.34
C ASP A 120 -1.35 -8.08 6.36
N ILE A 121 -1.38 -7.63 5.11
CA ILE A 121 -0.42 -8.05 4.07
C ILE A 121 1.01 -7.60 4.41
N VAL A 122 1.18 -6.40 4.94
CA VAL A 122 2.51 -5.82 5.16
C VAL A 122 3.13 -6.30 6.48
N PHE A 123 2.33 -6.57 7.52
CA PHE A 123 2.85 -6.82 8.87
C PHE A 123 2.64 -8.25 9.40
N HIS A 124 1.94 -9.12 8.69
CA HIS A 124 1.60 -10.49 9.13
C HIS A 124 1.79 -11.53 8.02
#